data_26731a7e201bc40daff137d0efedc612
#
_entry.id   26731a7e201bc40daff137d0efedc612
#
_cell.length_a   1.000
_cell.length_b   1.000
_cell.length_c   1.000
_cell.angle_alpha   90.00
_cell.angle_beta   90.00
_cell.angle_gamma   90.00
#
_symmetry.space_group_name_H-M   'P 1'
#
loop_
_entity.id
_entity.type
_entity.pdbx_description
1 polymer ?
#
loop_
_entity_poly.entity_id
_entity_poly.type
_entity_poly.pdbx_seq_one_letter_code
_entity_poly.pdbx_strand_id
1 'polypeptide(L)'
;DVYKRQVKYTQVIMASGLLAIFFAASVSWLAVILMCICTAGLFAVSAPQQLLLLRNSRGGEMMGAACVQVAFNLGNAIGAYAGGLPIDAGLGYRYPALVGVFIVLIGFVAVSLYSKRESASLSKI
;
A
#
# COMPACT_ATOMS: atom_id res chain seq x y z
N ASP A 1 -8.68 -16.83 -2.22
CA ASP A 1 -9.27 -15.77 -3.01
C ASP A 1 -8.20 -15.09 -3.88
N VAL A 2 -8.50 -14.94 -5.17
CA VAL A 2 -7.58 -14.40 -6.18
C VAL A 2 -7.21 -12.94 -5.87
N TYR A 3 -8.19 -12.12 -5.45
CA TYR A 3 -7.97 -10.71 -5.16
C TYR A 3 -7.05 -10.48 -3.95
N LYS A 4 -7.20 -11.26 -2.90
CA LYS A 4 -6.33 -11.18 -1.71
C LYS A 4 -4.89 -11.53 -2.03
N ARG A 5 -4.70 -12.59 -2.83
CA ARG A 5 -3.38 -13.00 -3.29
C ARG A 5 -2.74 -11.91 -4.15
N GLN A 6 -3.49 -11.32 -5.07
CA GLN A 6 -3.04 -10.23 -5.93
C GLN A 6 -2.60 -9.02 -5.10
N VAL A 7 -3.38 -8.61 -4.11
CA VAL A 7 -3.03 -7.50 -3.20
C VAL A 7 -1.72 -7.79 -2.47
N LYS A 8 -1.55 -9.00 -1.92
CA LYS A 8 -0.31 -9.39 -1.22
C LYS A 8 0.92 -9.33 -2.12
N TYR A 9 0.84 -9.91 -3.32
CA TYR A 9 1.95 -9.90 -4.27
C TYR A 9 2.32 -8.49 -4.70
N THR A 10 1.33 -7.65 -4.96
CA THR A 10 1.58 -6.27 -5.38
C THR A 10 2.19 -5.45 -4.24
N GLN A 11 1.80 -5.68 -3.00
CA GLN A 11 2.42 -5.04 -1.84
C GLN A 11 3.89 -5.44 -1.68
N VAL A 12 4.24 -6.71 -1.91
CA VAL A 12 5.64 -7.17 -1.88
C VAL A 12 6.45 -6.50 -3.01
N ILE A 13 5.88 -6.40 -4.20
CA ILE A 13 6.53 -5.71 -5.34
C ILE A 13 6.72 -4.22 -5.02
N MET A 14 5.74 -3.56 -4.42
CA MET A 14 5.85 -2.17 -4.01
C MET A 14 6.92 -1.96 -2.93
N ALA A 15 6.98 -2.82 -1.92
CA ALA A 15 8.00 -2.76 -0.89
C ALA A 15 9.41 -2.92 -1.49
N SER A 16 9.57 -3.85 -2.43
CA SER A 16 10.83 -4.05 -3.16
C SER A 16 11.21 -2.83 -4.00
N GLY A 17 10.23 -2.22 -4.68
CA GLY A 17 10.43 -1.00 -5.46
C GLY A 17 10.86 0.18 -4.59
N LEU A 18 10.24 0.37 -3.44
CA LEU A 18 10.60 1.42 -2.49
C LEU A 18 12.00 1.21 -1.89
N LEU A 19 12.39 -0.02 -1.58
CA LEU A 19 13.76 -0.34 -1.17
C LEU A 19 14.77 -0.04 -2.28
N ALA A 20 14.45 -0.38 -3.52
CA ALA A 20 15.27 -0.05 -4.68
C ALA A 20 15.43 1.46 -4.85
N ILE A 21 14.38 2.26 -4.63
CA ILE A 21 14.46 3.73 -4.64
C ILE A 21 15.39 4.22 -3.54
N PHE A 22 15.30 3.67 -2.35
CA PHE A 22 16.19 4.03 -1.23
C PHE A 22 17.66 3.84 -1.58
N PHE A 23 18.01 2.69 -2.16
CA PHE A 23 19.39 2.39 -2.56
C PHE A 23 19.84 3.14 -3.82
N ALA A 24 18.93 3.43 -4.75
CA ALA A 24 19.21 4.06 -6.03
C ALA A 24 19.01 5.59 -6.02
N ALA A 25 18.72 6.20 -4.88
CA ALA A 25 18.42 7.64 -4.76
C ALA A 25 19.59 8.55 -5.18
N SER A 26 20.82 8.02 -5.21
CA SER A 26 21.99 8.73 -5.71
C SER A 26 22.03 8.88 -7.25
N VAL A 27 21.24 8.07 -7.97
CA VAL A 27 21.13 8.11 -9.43
C VAL A 27 19.76 8.65 -9.81
N SER A 28 19.67 9.91 -10.26
CA SER A 28 18.40 10.59 -10.55
C SER A 28 17.55 9.87 -11.60
N TRP A 29 18.14 9.34 -12.64
CA TRP A 29 17.49 8.59 -13.70
C TRP A 29 16.74 7.37 -13.16
N LEU A 30 17.46 6.56 -12.39
CA LEU A 30 16.96 5.32 -11.84
C LEU A 30 15.85 5.59 -10.81
N ALA A 31 16.01 6.64 -10.00
CA ALA A 31 15.02 7.06 -9.04
C ALA A 31 13.68 7.42 -9.73
N VAL A 32 13.71 8.18 -10.82
CA VAL A 32 12.50 8.55 -11.58
C VAL A 32 11.81 7.32 -12.16
N ILE A 33 12.57 6.41 -12.77
CA ILE A 33 12.01 5.17 -13.35
C ILE A 33 11.35 4.32 -12.25
N LEU A 34 12.03 4.15 -11.13
CA LEU A 34 11.50 3.37 -9.99
C LEU A 34 10.25 4.02 -9.38
N MET A 35 10.21 5.35 -9.30
CA MET A 35 9.01 6.07 -8.85
C MET A 35 7.83 5.84 -9.79
N CYS A 36 8.07 5.86 -11.11
CA CYS A 36 7.02 5.55 -12.09
C CYS A 36 6.50 4.12 -11.93
N ILE A 37 7.38 3.15 -11.74
CA ILE A 37 7.01 1.74 -11.51
C ILE A 37 6.20 1.60 -10.21
N CYS A 38 6.63 2.24 -9.13
CA CYS A 38 5.91 2.21 -7.86
C CYS A 38 4.53 2.83 -7.96
N THR A 39 4.40 3.96 -8.68
CA THR A 39 3.12 4.63 -8.90
C THR A 39 2.18 3.76 -9.73
N ALA A 40 2.67 3.15 -10.80
CA ALA A 40 1.90 2.19 -11.60
C ALA A 40 1.44 0.99 -10.74
N GLY A 41 2.30 0.46 -9.88
CA GLY A 41 1.97 -0.59 -8.93
C GLY A 41 0.87 -0.16 -7.95
N LEU A 42 0.93 1.06 -7.44
CA LEU A 42 -0.09 1.63 -6.55
C LEU A 42 -1.47 1.62 -7.21
N PHE A 43 -1.57 2.08 -8.45
CA PHE A 43 -2.83 2.06 -9.19
C PHE A 43 -3.30 0.64 -9.51
N ALA A 44 -2.38 -0.27 -9.83
CA ALA A 44 -2.72 -1.67 -10.07
C ALA A 44 -3.32 -2.36 -8.83
N VAL A 45 -2.87 -1.97 -7.62
CA VAL A 45 -3.42 -2.50 -6.35
C VAL A 45 -4.76 -1.88 -6.00
N SER A 46 -4.99 -0.62 -6.36
CA SER A 46 -6.16 0.13 -5.92
C SER A 46 -7.47 -0.51 -6.37
N ALA A 47 -7.54 -0.99 -7.62
CA ALA A 47 -8.75 -1.59 -8.17
C ALA A 47 -9.16 -2.89 -7.45
N PRO A 48 -8.29 -3.89 -7.24
CA PRO A 48 -8.65 -5.09 -6.47
C PRO A 48 -9.01 -4.79 -5.02
N GLN A 49 -8.35 -3.82 -4.38
CA GLN A 49 -8.68 -3.41 -3.01
C GLN A 49 -10.07 -2.80 -2.91
N GLN A 50 -10.41 -1.92 -3.83
CA GLN A 50 -11.76 -1.31 -3.90
C GLN A 50 -12.82 -2.39 -4.11
N LEU A 51 -12.60 -3.31 -5.04
CA LEU A 51 -13.53 -4.38 -5.31
C LEU A 51 -13.73 -5.30 -4.10
N LEU A 52 -12.65 -5.62 -3.39
CA LEU A 52 -12.70 -6.44 -2.18
C LEU A 52 -13.56 -5.77 -1.09
N LEU A 53 -13.37 -4.46 -0.90
CA LEU A 53 -14.14 -3.68 0.08
C LEU A 53 -15.61 -3.58 -0.30
N LEU A 54 -15.92 -3.34 -1.58
CA LEU A 54 -17.29 -3.28 -2.08
C LEU A 54 -18.01 -4.62 -1.92
N ARG A 55 -17.35 -5.74 -2.19
CA ARG A 55 -17.92 -7.08 -1.99
C ARG A 55 -18.28 -7.36 -0.54
N ASN A 56 -17.54 -6.83 0.39
CA ASN A 56 -17.80 -6.98 1.82
C ASN A 56 -18.82 -5.98 2.37
N SER A 57 -19.25 -5.02 1.55
CA SER A 57 -20.20 -3.95 1.93
C SER A 57 -21.61 -4.19 1.39
N ARG A 58 -22.04 -5.44 1.32
CA ARG A 58 -23.36 -5.82 0.76
C ARG A 58 -24.49 -5.05 1.43
N GLY A 59 -25.31 -4.40 0.60
CA GLY A 59 -26.42 -3.55 1.07
C GLY A 59 -26.02 -2.14 1.48
N GLY A 60 -24.72 -1.81 1.38
CA GLY A 60 -24.18 -0.49 1.68
C GLY A 60 -23.03 -0.10 0.75
N GLU A 61 -23.12 -0.46 -0.53
CA GLU A 61 -22.03 -0.27 -1.51
C GLU A 61 -21.62 1.19 -1.63
N MET A 62 -22.57 2.11 -1.57
CA MET A 62 -22.30 3.54 -1.62
C MET A 62 -21.51 4.02 -0.40
N MET A 63 -21.87 3.53 0.78
CA MET A 63 -21.15 3.81 2.02
C MET A 63 -19.75 3.16 1.99
N GLY A 64 -19.66 1.94 1.46
CA GLY A 64 -18.38 1.25 1.26
C GLY A 64 -17.44 2.03 0.36
N ALA A 65 -17.93 2.55 -0.76
CA ALA A 65 -17.15 3.38 -1.68
C ALA A 65 -16.65 4.68 -1.00
N ALA A 66 -17.52 5.34 -0.22
CA ALA A 66 -17.14 6.52 0.53
C ALA A 66 -16.04 6.22 1.57
N CYS A 67 -16.17 5.13 2.31
CA CYS A 67 -15.15 4.70 3.27
C CYS A 67 -13.80 4.42 2.61
N VAL A 68 -13.79 3.78 1.44
CA VAL A 68 -12.57 3.58 0.65
C VAL A 68 -11.90 4.91 0.34
N GLN A 69 -12.65 5.89 -0.14
CA GLN A 69 -12.11 7.19 -0.49
C GLN A 69 -11.54 7.93 0.73
N VAL A 70 -12.23 7.87 1.85
CA VAL A 70 -11.75 8.44 3.12
C VAL A 70 -10.45 7.75 3.55
N ALA A 71 -10.39 6.42 3.49
CA ALA A 71 -9.19 5.66 3.85
C ALA A 71 -7.99 6.01 2.95
N PHE A 72 -8.19 6.16 1.64
CA PHE A 72 -7.15 6.59 0.72
C PHE A 72 -6.62 7.99 1.03
N ASN A 73 -7.51 8.94 1.26
CA ASN A 73 -7.12 10.31 1.59
C ASN A 73 -6.37 10.39 2.93
N LEU A 74 -6.84 9.65 3.92
CA LEU A 74 -6.18 9.57 5.22
C LEU A 74 -4.79 8.92 5.09
N GLY A 75 -4.70 7.84 4.33
CA GLY A 75 -3.43 7.18 4.04
C GLY A 75 -2.43 8.10 3.33
N ASN A 76 -2.90 8.88 2.36
CA ASN A 76 -2.08 9.86 1.67
C ASN A 76 -1.58 10.96 2.62
N ALA A 77 -2.44 11.48 3.49
CA ALA A 77 -2.07 12.51 4.47
C ALA A 77 -1.02 11.99 5.46
N ILE A 78 -1.24 10.79 6.01
CA ILE A 78 -0.28 10.14 6.92
C ILE A 78 1.04 9.85 6.20
N GLY A 79 0.97 9.34 4.96
CA GLY A 79 2.14 9.04 4.15
C GLY A 79 2.97 10.28 3.84
N ALA A 80 2.33 11.37 3.46
CA ALA A 80 3.00 12.64 3.19
C ALA A 80 3.68 13.19 4.45
N TYR A 81 2.98 13.18 5.58
CA TYR A 81 3.52 13.62 6.86
C TYR A 81 4.72 12.77 7.30
N ALA A 82 4.53 11.45 7.35
CA ALA A 82 5.58 10.53 7.77
C ALA A 82 6.79 10.55 6.82
N GLY A 83 6.55 10.71 5.51
CA GLY A 83 7.62 10.85 4.52
C GLY A 83 8.39 12.17 4.63
N GLY A 84 7.75 13.22 5.13
CA GLY A 84 8.41 14.51 5.38
C GLY A 84 9.34 14.51 6.58
N LEU A 85 9.03 13.74 7.62
CA LEU A 85 9.80 13.74 8.87
C LEU A 85 11.31 13.48 8.69
N PRO A 86 11.77 12.51 7.90
CA PRO A 86 13.20 12.31 7.68
C PRO A 86 13.87 13.49 6.96
N ILE A 87 13.14 14.16 6.06
CA ILE A 87 13.64 15.33 5.34
C ILE A 87 13.84 16.50 6.30
N ASP A 88 12.84 16.75 7.14
CA ASP A 88 12.90 17.81 8.17
C ASP A 88 14.00 17.55 9.19
N ALA A 89 14.29 16.28 9.48
CA ALA A 89 15.38 15.87 10.35
C ALA A 89 16.77 15.96 9.68
N GLY A 90 16.85 16.35 8.42
CA GLY A 90 18.12 16.50 7.69
C GLY A 90 18.75 15.19 7.22
N LEU A 91 18.02 14.09 7.23
CA LEU A 91 18.52 12.77 6.83
C LEU A 91 18.66 12.59 5.32
N GLY A 92 17.98 13.43 4.52
CA GLY A 92 18.05 13.40 3.06
C GLY A 92 16.82 12.80 2.39
N TYR A 93 16.77 12.95 1.06
CA TYR A 93 15.60 12.62 0.24
C TYR A 93 15.39 11.13 -0.03
N ARG A 94 16.31 10.26 0.35
CA ARG A 94 16.16 8.81 0.20
C ARG A 94 15.33 8.13 1.29
N TYR A 95 15.32 8.70 2.48
CA TYR A 95 14.65 8.14 3.65
C TYR A 95 13.12 8.08 3.56
N PRO A 96 12.41 8.99 2.85
CA PRO A 96 10.98 8.82 2.61
C PRO A 96 10.61 7.49 1.97
N ALA A 97 11.43 6.96 1.06
CA ALA A 97 11.21 5.64 0.48
C ALA A 97 11.29 4.53 1.53
N LEU A 98 12.22 4.63 2.49
CA LEU A 98 12.34 3.69 3.60
C LEU A 98 11.12 3.73 4.52
N VAL A 99 10.61 4.92 4.83
CA VAL A 99 9.35 5.10 5.58
C VAL A 99 8.19 4.44 4.83
N GLY A 100 8.13 4.61 3.51
CA GLY A 100 7.14 3.95 2.65
C GLY A 100 7.21 2.43 2.75
N VAL A 101 8.41 1.84 2.82
CA VAL A 101 8.59 0.39 3.01
C VAL A 101 7.94 -0.08 4.31
N PHE A 102 8.16 0.62 5.42
CA PHE A 102 7.55 0.27 6.72
C PHE A 102 6.03 0.35 6.65
N ILE A 103 5.46 1.38 6.03
CA ILE A 103 4.01 1.55 5.87
C ILE A 103 3.43 0.40 5.03
N VAL A 104 4.08 0.03 3.93
CA VAL A 104 3.64 -1.08 3.08
C VAL A 104 3.71 -2.41 3.82
N LEU A 105 4.75 -2.64 4.63
CA LEU A 105 4.86 -3.84 5.45
C LEU A 105 3.75 -3.94 6.50
N ILE A 106 3.38 -2.83 7.13
CA ILE A 106 2.24 -2.78 8.06
C ILE A 106 0.95 -3.14 7.32
N GLY A 107 0.73 -2.59 6.13
CA GLY A 107 -0.42 -2.92 5.29
C GLY A 107 -0.43 -4.39 4.88
N PHE A 108 0.71 -4.96 4.54
CA PHE A 108 0.86 -6.38 4.20
C PHE A 108 0.48 -7.28 5.39
N VAL A 109 0.95 -6.95 6.58
CA VAL A 109 0.59 -7.70 7.81
C VAL A 109 -0.91 -7.61 8.06
N ALA A 110 -1.50 -6.43 7.93
CA ALA A 110 -2.94 -6.23 8.11
C ALA A 110 -3.77 -7.08 7.14
N VAL A 111 -3.42 -7.09 5.85
CA VAL A 111 -4.09 -7.92 4.82
C VAL A 111 -3.89 -9.41 5.10
N SER A 112 -2.71 -9.81 5.54
CA SER A 112 -2.41 -11.21 5.89
C SER A 112 -3.23 -11.70 7.08
N LEU A 113 -3.37 -10.87 8.12
CA LEU A 113 -4.20 -11.18 9.29
C LEU A 113 -5.68 -11.27 8.92
N TYR A 114 -6.17 -10.35 8.10
CA TYR A 114 -7.54 -10.38 7.59
C TYR A 114 -7.81 -11.67 6.81
N SER A 115 -6.94 -12.05 5.91
CA SER A 115 -7.04 -13.26 5.10
C SER A 115 -7.06 -14.53 5.96
N LYS A 116 -6.24 -14.60 7.02
CA LYS A 116 -6.22 -15.74 7.96
C LYS A 116 -7.53 -15.84 8.75
N ARG A 117 -8.05 -14.71 9.24
CA ARG A 117 -9.30 -14.69 10.00
C ARG A 117 -10.49 -15.16 9.15
N GLU A 118 -10.56 -14.73 7.91
CA GLU A 118 -11.62 -15.14 6.99
C GLU A 118 -11.54 -16.63 6.68
N SER A 119 -10.35 -17.16 6.41
CA SER A 119 -10.15 -18.60 6.20
C SER A 119 -10.54 -19.44 7.40
N ALA A 120 -10.21 -18.98 8.61
CA ALA A 120 -10.60 -19.65 9.85
C ALA A 120 -12.12 -19.61 10.09
N SER A 121 -12.79 -18.53 9.70
CA SER A 121 -14.25 -18.41 9.77
C SER A 121 -14.96 -19.39 8.82
N LEU A 122 -14.44 -19.52 7.60
CA LEU A 122 -15.01 -20.43 6.60
C LEU A 122 -14.81 -21.91 6.96
N SER A 123 -13.75 -22.25 7.69
CA SER A 123 -13.47 -23.62 8.13
C SER A 123 -14.39 -24.10 9.25
N LYS A 124 -15.13 -23.18 9.90
CA LYS A 124 -16.06 -23.50 10.99
C LYS A 124 -17.52 -23.69 10.54
N ILE A 125 -17.78 -23.52 9.25
CA ILE A 125 -19.08 -23.71 8.62
C ILE A 125 -19.08 -25.03 7.88
#